data_8d638a66f9c049b17dc680cb49af5ce1
#
_entry.id   8d638a66f9c049b17dc680cb49af5ce1
#
_cell.length_a   1.000
_cell.length_b   1.000
_cell.length_c   1.000
_cell.angle_alpha   90.00
_cell.angle_beta   90.00
_cell.angle_gamma   90.00
#
_symmetry.space_group_name_H-M   'P 1'
#
loop_
_entity.id
_entity.type
_entity.pdbx_description
1 polymer ?
#
loop_
_entity_poly.entity_id
_entity_poly.type
_entity_poly.pdbx_seq_one_letter_code
_entity_poly.pdbx_strand_id
1 'polypeptide(L)'
;ALSGSVAVSLESKELIKAQKLLFAAFIQLIASAIDAKSPYTGGHCARVPELTKMLARAACAETSGPYKDFQLGDEEWEAVHVAAWLHDCGKVTTPEYVVDKATKLGTLYDRIHEVRMRFEVLKRDAEIACLKAIAAGEPEAAANARLAETLAGLDDDFAFIAECNEGGEFMAPEKLARLQTIAARTWTRTLDDRIGISHEEKARKERTPAPALPVQEALLADKPEHIFERQARDRM
;
A
#
# COMPACT_ATOMS: atom_id res chain seq x y z
N ALA A 1 -15.19 -55.91 -30.42
CA ALA A 1 -15.82 -54.59 -30.18
C ALA A 1 -15.57 -54.09 -28.74
N LEU A 2 -15.72 -54.90 -27.70
CA LEU A 2 -15.51 -54.49 -26.28
C LEU A 2 -14.06 -54.10 -25.97
N SER A 3 -13.04 -54.78 -26.53
CA SER A 3 -11.63 -54.46 -26.28
C SER A 3 -11.22 -53.08 -26.83
N GLY A 4 -11.74 -52.67 -27.98
CA GLY A 4 -11.50 -51.37 -28.56
C GLY A 4 -12.08 -50.20 -27.71
N SER A 5 -13.31 -50.39 -27.20
CA SER A 5 -13.95 -49.41 -26.34
C SER A 5 -13.22 -49.21 -25.00
N VAL A 6 -12.74 -50.32 -24.41
CA VAL A 6 -11.94 -50.26 -23.17
C VAL A 6 -10.57 -49.58 -23.42
N ALA A 7 -9.89 -49.87 -24.53
CA ALA A 7 -8.66 -49.25 -24.89
C ALA A 7 -8.82 -47.71 -25.05
N VAL A 8 -9.83 -47.26 -25.79
CA VAL A 8 -10.14 -45.80 -25.95
C VAL A 8 -10.47 -45.15 -24.62
N SER A 9 -11.22 -45.83 -23.74
CA SER A 9 -11.56 -45.30 -22.40
C SER A 9 -10.31 -45.18 -21.51
N LEU A 10 -9.39 -46.12 -21.56
CA LEU A 10 -8.12 -46.07 -20.83
C LEU A 10 -7.24 -44.94 -21.37
N GLU A 11 -7.08 -44.85 -22.67
CA GLU A 11 -6.30 -43.79 -23.32
C GLU A 11 -6.89 -42.38 -22.99
N SER A 12 -8.20 -42.23 -23.04
CA SER A 12 -8.87 -40.98 -22.63
C SER A 12 -8.60 -40.60 -21.16
N LYS A 13 -8.59 -41.57 -20.25
CA LYS A 13 -8.27 -41.33 -18.82
C LYS A 13 -6.81 -40.96 -18.64
N GLU A 14 -5.89 -41.57 -19.36
CA GLU A 14 -4.47 -41.23 -19.32
C GLU A 14 -4.22 -39.81 -19.87
N LEU A 15 -4.87 -39.43 -20.97
CA LEU A 15 -4.80 -38.10 -21.53
C LEU A 15 -5.33 -37.01 -20.55
N ILE A 16 -6.46 -37.28 -19.93
CA ILE A 16 -7.04 -36.35 -18.91
C ILE A 16 -6.07 -36.21 -17.72
N LYS A 17 -5.47 -37.34 -17.27
CA LYS A 17 -4.50 -37.28 -16.17
C LYS A 17 -3.24 -36.50 -16.57
N ALA A 18 -2.73 -36.72 -17.78
CA ALA A 18 -1.57 -35.99 -18.29
C ALA A 18 -1.87 -34.50 -18.43
N GLN A 19 -3.05 -34.15 -18.93
CA GLN A 19 -3.51 -32.74 -19.02
C GLN A 19 -3.57 -32.06 -17.65
N LYS A 20 -4.12 -32.75 -16.62
CA LYS A 20 -4.19 -32.21 -15.25
C LYS A 20 -2.79 -32.00 -14.66
N LEU A 21 -1.86 -32.94 -14.88
CA LEU A 21 -0.47 -32.80 -14.43
C LEU A 21 0.25 -31.64 -15.13
N LEU A 22 0.04 -31.48 -16.43
CA LEU A 22 0.61 -30.38 -17.20
C LEU A 22 0.05 -29.02 -16.70
N PHE A 23 -1.25 -28.94 -16.45
CA PHE A 23 -1.90 -27.73 -15.93
C PHE A 23 -1.38 -27.37 -14.51
N ALA A 24 -1.24 -28.36 -13.63
CA ALA A 24 -0.66 -28.16 -12.31
C ALA A 24 0.79 -27.65 -12.37
N ALA A 25 1.61 -28.25 -13.26
CA ALA A 25 2.99 -27.80 -13.47
C ALA A 25 3.06 -26.36 -14.02
N PHE A 26 2.14 -26.00 -14.92
CA PHE A 26 2.04 -24.65 -15.47
C PHE A 26 1.66 -23.61 -14.39
N ILE A 27 0.69 -23.92 -13.53
CA ILE A 27 0.31 -23.07 -12.37
C ILE A 27 1.51 -22.87 -11.45
N GLN A 28 2.25 -23.93 -11.11
CA GLN A 28 3.44 -23.84 -10.27
C GLN A 28 4.55 -23.01 -10.92
N LEU A 29 4.73 -23.12 -12.23
CA LEU A 29 5.69 -22.29 -12.97
C LEU A 29 5.34 -20.80 -12.89
N ILE A 30 4.06 -20.44 -13.09
CA ILE A 30 3.59 -19.04 -12.96
C ILE A 30 3.82 -18.55 -11.53
N ALA A 31 3.40 -19.30 -10.52
CA ALA A 31 3.58 -18.94 -9.12
C ALA A 31 5.06 -18.77 -8.74
N SER A 32 5.93 -19.64 -9.24
CA SER A 32 7.40 -19.53 -9.04
C SER A 32 7.99 -18.29 -9.72
N ALA A 33 7.48 -17.92 -10.89
CA ALA A 33 7.90 -16.70 -11.58
C ALA A 33 7.46 -15.43 -10.81
N ILE A 34 6.30 -15.48 -10.15
CA ILE A 34 5.80 -14.41 -9.28
C ILE A 34 6.67 -14.30 -8.02
N ASP A 35 6.97 -15.43 -7.37
CA ASP A 35 7.85 -15.47 -6.19
C ASP A 35 9.27 -14.96 -6.52
N ALA A 36 9.78 -15.22 -7.72
CA ALA A 36 11.09 -14.73 -8.15
C ALA A 36 11.14 -13.21 -8.39
N LYS A 37 9.98 -12.56 -8.58
CA LYS A 37 9.91 -11.11 -8.79
C LYS A 37 10.16 -10.31 -7.52
N SER A 38 9.88 -10.88 -6.34
CA SER A 38 10.10 -10.23 -5.06
C SER A 38 11.04 -11.04 -4.17
N PRO A 39 12.12 -10.45 -3.64
CA PRO A 39 13.04 -11.15 -2.73
C PRO A 39 12.39 -11.50 -1.38
N TYR A 40 11.25 -10.89 -1.05
CA TYR A 40 10.53 -11.10 0.22
C TYR A 40 9.52 -12.25 0.18
N THR A 41 9.17 -12.75 -1.01
CA THR A 41 8.13 -13.77 -1.20
C THR A 41 8.67 -15.18 -1.41
N GLY A 42 9.97 -15.41 -1.20
CA GLY A 42 10.60 -16.72 -1.43
C GLY A 42 9.86 -17.87 -0.73
N GLY A 43 9.20 -18.74 -1.51
CA GLY A 43 8.40 -19.86 -1.06
C GLY A 43 7.03 -19.50 -0.45
N HIS A 44 6.57 -18.26 -0.55
CA HIS A 44 5.23 -17.84 -0.10
C HIS A 44 4.15 -18.57 -0.91
N CYS A 45 4.25 -18.53 -2.24
CA CYS A 45 3.30 -19.18 -3.14
C CYS A 45 3.21 -20.71 -2.95
N ALA A 46 4.25 -21.35 -2.41
CA ALA A 46 4.21 -22.78 -2.07
C ALA A 46 3.56 -23.05 -0.72
N ARG A 47 3.68 -22.15 0.25
CA ARG A 47 3.11 -22.34 1.60
C ARG A 47 1.61 -22.04 1.66
N VAL A 48 1.14 -21.02 0.93
CA VAL A 48 -0.27 -20.61 0.96
C VAL A 48 -1.23 -21.71 0.57
N PRO A 49 -1.02 -22.51 -0.51
CA PRO A 49 -1.89 -23.62 -0.86
C PRO A 49 -2.02 -24.69 0.24
N GLU A 50 -0.95 -24.99 0.95
CA GLU A 50 -0.99 -25.96 2.05
C GLU A 50 -1.76 -25.44 3.25
N LEU A 51 -1.52 -24.17 3.64
CA LEU A 51 -2.28 -23.52 4.72
C LEU A 51 -3.77 -23.40 4.39
N THR A 52 -4.08 -23.02 3.14
CA THR A 52 -5.47 -22.91 2.67
C THR A 52 -6.18 -24.27 2.74
N LYS A 53 -5.53 -25.34 2.32
CA LYS A 53 -6.08 -26.72 2.43
C LYS A 53 -6.28 -27.13 3.89
N MET A 54 -5.35 -26.79 4.78
CA MET A 54 -5.50 -27.11 6.21
C MET A 54 -6.71 -26.38 6.81
N LEU A 55 -6.88 -25.09 6.52
CA LEU A 55 -8.03 -24.30 6.98
C LEU A 55 -9.34 -24.82 6.40
N ALA A 56 -9.38 -25.11 5.11
CA ALA A 56 -10.58 -25.66 4.46
C ALA A 56 -10.98 -27.04 5.03
N ARG A 57 -10.00 -27.93 5.30
CA ARG A 57 -10.25 -29.21 5.96
C ARG A 57 -10.80 -29.02 7.37
N ALA A 58 -10.25 -28.10 8.14
CA ALA A 58 -10.74 -27.79 9.47
C ALA A 58 -12.19 -27.27 9.43
N ALA A 59 -12.51 -26.39 8.47
CA ALA A 59 -13.88 -25.89 8.27
C ALA A 59 -14.85 -27.00 7.87
N CYS A 60 -14.47 -27.94 6.98
CA CYS A 60 -15.28 -29.09 6.60
C CYS A 60 -15.48 -30.11 7.75
N ALA A 61 -14.55 -30.17 8.69
CA ALA A 61 -14.64 -31.07 9.86
C ALA A 61 -15.47 -30.49 11.01
N GLU A 62 -15.86 -29.21 10.92
CA GLU A 62 -16.61 -28.54 11.99
C GLU A 62 -18.06 -29.04 12.04
N THR A 63 -18.52 -29.39 13.22
CA THR A 63 -19.87 -29.92 13.44
C THR A 63 -20.79 -28.94 14.13
N SER A 64 -20.29 -27.76 14.51
CA SER A 64 -21.04 -26.71 15.20
C SER A 64 -20.66 -25.32 14.67
N GLY A 65 -21.40 -24.29 15.08
CA GLY A 65 -21.11 -22.92 14.69
C GLY A 65 -21.39 -22.59 13.21
N PRO A 66 -20.76 -21.53 12.65
CA PRO A 66 -21.11 -21.04 11.30
C PRO A 66 -20.69 -21.97 10.16
N TYR A 67 -19.75 -22.89 10.40
CA TYR A 67 -19.22 -23.80 9.37
C TYR A 67 -19.78 -25.22 9.45
N LYS A 68 -20.75 -25.51 10.33
CA LYS A 68 -21.30 -26.85 10.55
C LYS A 68 -21.83 -27.56 9.30
N ASP A 69 -22.26 -26.78 8.32
CA ASP A 69 -22.81 -27.27 7.06
C ASP A 69 -21.86 -27.04 5.87
N PHE A 70 -20.61 -26.58 6.14
CA PHE A 70 -19.64 -26.31 5.11
C PHE A 70 -18.98 -27.60 4.63
N GLN A 71 -19.15 -27.92 3.35
CA GLN A 71 -18.53 -29.07 2.70
C GLN A 71 -18.01 -28.68 1.33
N LEU A 72 -16.94 -29.29 0.89
CA LEU A 72 -16.35 -29.10 -0.43
C LEU A 72 -16.35 -30.42 -1.20
N GLY A 73 -16.92 -30.41 -2.41
CA GLY A 73 -16.81 -31.50 -3.38
C GLY A 73 -15.46 -31.49 -4.10
N ASP A 74 -15.19 -32.52 -4.90
CA ASP A 74 -13.91 -32.72 -5.60
C ASP A 74 -13.54 -31.50 -6.49
N GLU A 75 -14.51 -30.96 -7.22
CA GLU A 75 -14.31 -29.79 -8.09
C GLU A 75 -13.98 -28.53 -7.29
N GLU A 76 -14.63 -28.35 -6.13
CA GLU A 76 -14.40 -27.22 -5.24
C GLU A 76 -13.03 -27.32 -4.56
N TRP A 77 -12.58 -28.52 -4.20
CA TRP A 77 -11.23 -28.75 -3.71
C TRP A 77 -10.16 -28.42 -4.78
N GLU A 78 -10.42 -28.76 -6.05
CA GLU A 78 -9.54 -28.37 -7.16
C GLU A 78 -9.52 -26.85 -7.35
N ALA A 79 -10.67 -26.20 -7.29
CA ALA A 79 -10.81 -24.74 -7.37
C ALA A 79 -10.04 -24.02 -6.23
N VAL A 80 -10.21 -24.47 -4.98
CA VAL A 80 -9.48 -23.95 -3.81
C VAL A 80 -7.97 -24.09 -4.00
N HIS A 81 -7.51 -25.22 -4.52
CA HIS A 81 -6.11 -25.47 -4.79
C HIS A 81 -5.54 -24.49 -5.83
N VAL A 82 -6.23 -24.34 -6.97
CA VAL A 82 -5.83 -23.42 -8.05
C VAL A 82 -5.85 -21.96 -7.58
N ALA A 83 -6.92 -21.55 -6.90
CA ALA A 83 -7.05 -20.19 -6.36
C ALA A 83 -5.92 -19.85 -5.37
N ALA A 84 -5.56 -20.79 -4.48
CA ALA A 84 -4.50 -20.60 -3.52
C ALA A 84 -3.12 -20.44 -4.20
N TRP A 85 -2.84 -21.18 -5.27
CA TRP A 85 -1.61 -21.02 -6.05
C TRP A 85 -1.55 -19.70 -6.83
N LEU A 86 -2.69 -19.24 -7.35
CA LEU A 86 -2.77 -18.05 -8.21
C LEU A 86 -3.22 -16.77 -7.47
N HIS A 87 -3.32 -16.80 -6.15
CA HIS A 87 -3.81 -15.65 -5.36
C HIS A 87 -3.04 -14.36 -5.63
N ASP A 88 -1.76 -14.47 -5.96
CA ASP A 88 -0.83 -13.36 -6.22
C ASP A 88 -0.57 -13.10 -7.71
N CYS A 89 -1.30 -13.77 -8.63
CA CYS A 89 -1.02 -13.67 -10.07
C CYS A 89 -1.07 -12.23 -10.61
N GLY A 90 -1.84 -11.35 -10.00
CA GLY A 90 -1.91 -9.92 -10.34
C GLY A 90 -0.60 -9.15 -10.12
N LYS A 91 0.32 -9.66 -9.30
CA LYS A 91 1.64 -9.04 -9.08
C LYS A 91 2.51 -9.02 -10.35
N VAL A 92 2.24 -9.89 -11.33
CA VAL A 92 2.95 -9.90 -12.63
C VAL A 92 2.80 -8.58 -13.35
N THR A 93 1.61 -8.00 -13.33
CA THR A 93 1.28 -6.74 -14.00
C THR A 93 1.52 -5.50 -13.13
N THR A 94 1.83 -5.69 -11.85
CA THR A 94 2.08 -4.60 -10.91
C THR A 94 3.55 -4.19 -10.98
N PRO A 95 3.89 -2.89 -11.12
CA PRO A 95 5.28 -2.43 -11.10
C PRO A 95 6.00 -2.84 -9.83
N GLU A 96 7.28 -3.18 -9.94
CA GLU A 96 8.10 -3.69 -8.83
C GLU A 96 8.13 -2.73 -7.64
N TYR A 97 8.30 -1.43 -7.89
CA TYR A 97 8.30 -0.39 -6.85
C TYR A 97 6.96 -0.22 -6.12
N VAL A 98 5.89 -0.86 -6.59
CA VAL A 98 4.59 -0.92 -5.91
C VAL A 98 4.49 -2.19 -5.07
N VAL A 99 4.99 -3.33 -5.59
CA VAL A 99 4.96 -4.64 -4.91
C VAL A 99 5.94 -4.64 -3.73
N ASP A 100 7.17 -4.15 -3.94
CA ASP A 100 8.26 -4.16 -2.96
C ASP A 100 8.52 -2.78 -2.39
N LYS A 101 7.45 -2.12 -1.97
CA LYS A 101 7.50 -0.76 -1.43
C LYS A 101 8.15 -0.75 -0.04
N ALA A 102 9.36 -0.22 0.06
CA ALA A 102 10.13 -0.17 1.30
C ALA A 102 9.55 0.79 2.34
N THR A 103 8.93 1.89 1.86
CA THR A 103 8.34 2.93 2.72
C THR A 103 6.97 3.34 2.20
N LYS A 104 6.09 3.83 3.08
CA LYS A 104 4.70 4.19 2.70
C LYS A 104 4.64 5.31 1.65
N LEU A 105 5.53 6.29 1.73
CA LEU A 105 5.63 7.40 0.80
C LEU A 105 6.56 7.12 -0.40
N GLY A 106 7.27 5.96 -0.38
CA GLY A 106 8.21 5.57 -1.42
C GLY A 106 7.52 5.32 -2.76
N THR A 107 8.18 5.79 -3.81
CA THR A 107 8.01 5.39 -5.21
C THR A 107 9.42 5.23 -5.80
N LEU A 108 9.76 5.89 -6.90
CA LEU A 108 11.16 6.07 -7.34
C LEU A 108 11.93 7.07 -6.45
N TYR A 109 11.19 7.93 -5.75
CA TYR A 109 11.68 8.93 -4.79
C TYR A 109 10.78 8.92 -3.56
N ASP A 110 11.35 8.85 -2.36
CA ASP A 110 10.57 8.84 -1.13
C ASP A 110 10.08 10.24 -0.78
N ARG A 111 8.76 10.42 -0.77
CA ARG A 111 8.11 11.71 -0.48
C ARG A 111 8.31 12.20 0.95
N ILE A 112 8.90 11.43 1.84
CA ILE A 112 9.30 11.91 3.17
C ILE A 112 10.23 13.13 3.07
N HIS A 113 10.98 13.27 1.96
CA HIS A 113 11.81 14.44 1.73
C HIS A 113 10.99 15.72 1.54
N GLU A 114 9.83 15.64 0.87
CA GLU A 114 8.89 16.77 0.76
C GLU A 114 8.31 17.13 2.14
N VAL A 115 7.94 16.13 2.92
CA VAL A 115 7.43 16.32 4.28
C VAL A 115 8.50 16.98 5.15
N ARG A 116 9.75 16.50 5.10
CA ARG A 116 10.90 17.11 5.81
C ARG A 116 11.03 18.59 5.46
N MET A 117 10.97 18.93 4.18
CA MET A 117 11.08 20.33 3.75
C MET A 117 9.95 21.20 4.29
N ARG A 118 8.73 20.69 4.40
CA ARG A 118 7.62 21.40 5.04
C ARG A 118 7.89 21.66 6.53
N PHE A 119 8.44 20.70 7.26
CA PHE A 119 8.87 20.90 8.65
C PHE A 119 9.99 21.94 8.76
N GLU A 120 10.96 21.93 7.85
CA GLU A 120 11.99 22.97 7.81
C GLU A 120 11.39 24.37 7.59
N VAL A 121 10.37 24.52 6.74
CA VAL A 121 9.64 25.76 6.56
C VAL A 121 8.96 26.19 7.88
N LEU A 122 8.26 25.28 8.56
CA LEU A 122 7.63 25.58 9.86
C LEU A 122 8.64 26.02 10.92
N LYS A 123 9.84 25.41 10.93
CA LYS A 123 10.92 25.84 11.85
C LYS A 123 11.40 27.24 11.53
N ARG A 124 11.58 27.60 10.24
CA ARG A 124 11.92 28.96 9.82
C ARG A 124 10.81 29.97 10.15
N ASP A 125 9.55 29.59 9.97
CA ASP A 125 8.42 30.43 10.35
C ASP A 125 8.38 30.69 11.87
N ALA A 126 8.72 29.69 12.69
CA ALA A 126 8.84 29.84 14.14
C ALA A 126 10.00 30.79 14.52
N GLU A 127 11.16 30.67 13.87
CA GLU A 127 12.30 31.60 14.06
C GLU A 127 11.91 33.05 13.70
N ILE A 128 11.23 33.22 12.56
CA ILE A 128 10.75 34.55 12.12
C ILE A 128 9.73 35.12 13.11
N ALA A 129 8.83 34.28 13.62
CA ALA A 129 7.85 34.69 14.62
C ALA A 129 8.51 35.13 15.93
N CYS A 130 9.54 34.40 16.37
CA CYS A 130 10.35 34.77 17.53
C CYS A 130 11.02 36.14 17.34
N LEU A 131 11.70 36.36 16.22
CA LEU A 131 12.36 37.62 15.92
C LEU A 131 11.37 38.80 15.85
N LYS A 132 10.21 38.58 15.25
CA LYS A 132 9.14 39.60 15.22
C LYS A 132 8.59 39.91 16.60
N ALA A 133 8.43 38.93 17.48
CA ALA A 133 7.97 39.12 18.84
C ALA A 133 8.95 39.96 19.68
N ILE A 134 10.27 39.66 19.56
CA ILE A 134 11.34 40.43 20.19
C ILE A 134 11.32 41.87 19.67
N ALA A 135 11.21 42.08 18.37
CA ALA A 135 11.14 43.38 17.75
C ALA A 135 9.87 44.20 18.21
N ALA A 136 8.80 43.48 18.54
CA ALA A 136 7.58 44.08 19.10
C ALA A 136 7.64 44.37 20.61
N GLY A 137 8.77 44.06 21.27
CA GLY A 137 9.00 44.37 22.69
C GLY A 137 8.79 43.18 23.63
N GLU A 138 8.62 41.96 23.14
CA GLU A 138 8.57 40.78 24.02
C GLU A 138 9.96 40.53 24.62
N PRO A 139 10.06 40.13 25.91
CA PRO A 139 11.33 39.78 26.52
C PRO A 139 12.02 38.63 25.72
N GLU A 140 13.27 38.86 25.33
CA GLU A 140 14.06 37.92 24.49
C GLU A 140 14.13 36.52 25.10
N ALA A 141 14.32 36.41 26.41
CA ALA A 141 14.37 35.12 27.11
C ALA A 141 13.05 34.33 26.96
N ALA A 142 11.89 35.00 27.04
CA ALA A 142 10.60 34.35 26.90
C ALA A 142 10.34 33.93 25.43
N ALA A 143 10.66 34.78 24.47
CA ALA A 143 10.53 34.46 23.05
C ALA A 143 11.45 33.29 22.65
N ASN A 144 12.70 33.27 23.10
CA ASN A 144 13.63 32.18 22.85
C ASN A 144 13.23 30.87 23.52
N ALA A 145 12.69 30.91 24.76
CA ALA A 145 12.19 29.71 25.42
C ALA A 145 11.03 29.08 24.65
N ARG A 146 10.05 29.88 24.18
CA ARG A 146 8.95 29.44 23.33
C ARG A 146 9.40 28.88 21.98
N LEU A 147 10.41 29.53 21.36
CA LEU A 147 11.01 29.01 20.13
C LEU A 147 11.64 27.64 20.36
N ALA A 148 12.44 27.45 21.41
CA ALA A 148 13.08 26.19 21.73
C ALA A 148 12.06 25.06 21.93
N GLU A 149 10.96 25.33 22.65
CA GLU A 149 9.87 24.38 22.82
C GLU A 149 9.19 24.04 21.49
N THR A 150 8.92 25.04 20.65
CA THR A 150 8.30 24.84 19.33
C THR A 150 9.20 23.99 18.42
N LEU A 151 10.50 24.28 18.36
CA LEU A 151 11.43 23.52 17.55
C LEU A 151 11.55 22.06 18.01
N ALA A 152 11.64 21.85 19.32
CA ALA A 152 11.68 20.49 19.89
C ALA A 152 10.39 19.70 19.56
N GLY A 153 9.22 20.35 19.64
CA GLY A 153 7.95 19.74 19.26
C GLY A 153 7.88 19.38 17.76
N LEU A 154 8.40 20.25 16.88
CA LEU A 154 8.46 19.96 15.45
C LEU A 154 9.44 18.81 15.13
N ASP A 155 10.57 18.73 15.82
CA ASP A 155 11.52 17.64 15.66
C ASP A 155 10.92 16.29 16.09
N ASP A 156 10.21 16.25 17.22
CA ASP A 156 9.52 15.05 17.72
C ASP A 156 8.37 14.64 16.78
N ASP A 157 7.61 15.59 16.28
CA ASP A 157 6.53 15.33 15.31
C ASP A 157 7.09 14.77 13.98
N PHE A 158 8.21 15.32 13.48
CA PHE A 158 8.84 14.79 12.26
C PHE A 158 9.42 13.38 12.49
N ALA A 159 10.06 13.14 13.63
CA ALA A 159 10.59 11.81 13.96
C ALA A 159 9.46 10.77 14.00
N PHE A 160 8.31 11.12 14.58
CA PHE A 160 7.12 10.26 14.58
C PHE A 160 6.59 9.99 13.17
N ILE A 161 6.52 11.00 12.29
CA ILE A 161 6.10 10.82 10.88
C ILE A 161 7.09 9.89 10.14
N ALA A 162 8.40 10.06 10.36
CA ALA A 162 9.42 9.20 9.77
C ALA A 162 9.26 7.73 10.21
N GLU A 163 9.05 7.49 11.52
CA GLU A 163 8.75 6.16 12.05
C GLU A 163 7.48 5.56 11.38
N CYS A 164 6.42 6.36 11.25
CA CYS A 164 5.19 5.92 10.58
C CYS A 164 5.41 5.57 9.10
N ASN A 165 6.34 6.22 8.42
CA ASN A 165 6.67 5.95 7.02
C ASN A 165 7.37 4.59 6.85
N GLU A 166 8.24 4.21 7.79
CA GLU A 166 8.97 2.94 7.80
C GLU A 166 8.16 1.77 8.38
N GLY A 167 7.03 2.05 9.03
CA GLY A 167 6.25 1.06 9.77
C GLY A 167 5.47 0.07 8.90
N GLY A 168 5.04 -1.04 9.53
CA GLY A 168 4.24 -2.11 8.91
C GLY A 168 2.79 -1.72 8.56
N GLU A 169 1.99 -2.73 8.18
CA GLU A 169 0.63 -2.56 7.67
C GLU A 169 -0.38 -2.03 8.69
N PHE A 170 -0.13 -2.26 9.98
CA PHE A 170 -1.06 -1.89 11.05
C PHE A 170 -0.52 -0.73 11.88
N MET A 171 -1.39 0.24 12.13
CA MET A 171 -1.12 1.37 12.99
C MET A 171 -2.13 1.39 14.15
N ALA A 172 -1.63 1.48 15.38
CA ALA A 172 -2.48 1.58 16.57
C ALA A 172 -3.35 2.86 16.53
N PRO A 173 -4.58 2.82 17.09
CA PRO A 173 -5.49 3.98 17.07
C PRO A 173 -4.88 5.26 17.65
N GLU A 174 -4.05 5.15 18.69
CA GLU A 174 -3.37 6.28 19.34
C GLU A 174 -2.33 6.92 18.40
N LYS A 175 -1.58 6.09 17.65
CA LYS A 175 -0.65 6.58 16.63
C LYS A 175 -1.40 7.29 15.48
N LEU A 176 -2.55 6.74 15.08
CA LEU A 176 -3.39 7.36 14.05
C LEU A 176 -3.93 8.72 14.51
N ALA A 177 -4.40 8.84 15.75
CA ALA A 177 -4.88 10.10 16.31
C ALA A 177 -3.77 11.15 16.38
N ARG A 178 -2.55 10.77 16.79
CA ARG A 178 -1.39 11.66 16.76
C ARG A 178 -1.05 12.10 15.34
N LEU A 179 -1.04 11.15 14.38
CA LEU A 179 -0.79 11.45 12.96
C LEU A 179 -1.79 12.47 12.43
N GLN A 180 -3.08 12.33 12.73
CA GLN A 180 -4.12 13.27 12.32
C GLN A 180 -3.91 14.66 12.91
N THR A 181 -3.50 14.74 14.17
CA THR A 181 -3.19 16.02 14.84
C THR A 181 -2.01 16.72 14.17
N ILE A 182 -0.93 16.00 13.86
CA ILE A 182 0.22 16.56 13.16
C ILE A 182 -0.14 16.95 11.73
N ALA A 183 -0.91 16.12 11.03
CA ALA A 183 -1.35 16.35 9.66
C ALA A 183 -2.17 17.63 9.50
N ALA A 184 -2.97 18.00 10.53
CA ALA A 184 -3.80 19.19 10.53
C ALA A 184 -3.01 20.51 10.74
N ARG A 185 -1.72 20.45 11.11
CA ARG A 185 -0.88 21.65 11.13
C ARG A 185 -0.83 22.26 9.72
N THR A 186 -0.72 23.57 9.64
CA THR A 186 -0.70 24.27 8.35
C THR A 186 0.66 24.92 8.09
N TRP A 187 1.03 25.01 6.84
CA TRP A 187 2.17 25.75 6.34
C TRP A 187 1.75 26.66 5.17
N THR A 188 2.51 27.70 4.92
CA THR A 188 2.19 28.68 3.87
C THR A 188 2.93 28.37 2.59
N ARG A 189 2.18 28.10 1.51
CA ARG A 189 2.75 27.96 0.17
C ARG A 189 2.54 29.27 -0.61
N THR A 190 3.59 29.75 -1.25
CA THR A 190 3.62 30.98 -2.05
C THR A 190 3.81 30.72 -3.55
N LEU A 191 4.28 29.52 -3.92
CA LEU A 191 4.52 29.14 -5.31
C LEU A 191 3.32 28.36 -5.88
N ASP A 192 3.07 28.52 -7.17
CA ASP A 192 2.07 27.73 -7.88
C ASP A 192 2.56 26.27 -8.03
N ASP A 193 1.74 25.32 -7.57
CA ASP A 193 2.02 23.87 -7.64
C ASP A 193 1.57 23.21 -8.94
N ARG A 194 1.14 24.00 -9.92
CA ARG A 194 0.69 23.53 -11.25
C ARG A 194 1.69 23.78 -12.36
N ILE A 195 2.81 24.41 -12.03
CA ILE A 195 3.91 24.65 -12.99
C ILE A 195 5.01 23.60 -12.79
N GLY A 196 5.66 23.21 -13.88
CA GLY A 196 6.80 22.27 -13.83
C GLY A 196 6.42 20.80 -13.55
N ILE A 197 5.15 20.44 -13.61
CA ILE A 197 4.62 19.08 -13.41
C ILE A 197 4.23 18.45 -14.75
N SER A 198 3.99 17.11 -14.75
CA SER A 198 3.54 16.38 -15.92
C SER A 198 2.15 16.85 -16.40
N HIS A 199 1.85 16.64 -17.68
CA HIS A 199 0.52 16.94 -18.22
C HIS A 199 -0.60 16.17 -17.53
N GLU A 200 -0.35 14.92 -17.14
CA GLU A 200 -1.32 14.09 -16.45
C GLU A 200 -1.60 14.59 -15.02
N GLU A 201 -0.57 14.99 -14.29
CA GLU A 201 -0.73 15.56 -12.96
C GLU A 201 -1.43 16.92 -13.03
N LYS A 202 -1.06 17.75 -14.01
CA LYS A 202 -1.71 19.03 -14.27
C LYS A 202 -3.20 18.86 -14.53
N ALA A 203 -3.58 17.91 -15.41
CA ALA A 203 -4.98 17.62 -15.73
C ALA A 203 -5.77 17.15 -14.47
N ARG A 204 -5.14 16.40 -13.55
CA ARG A 204 -5.77 16.05 -12.26
C ARG A 204 -6.00 17.26 -11.37
N LYS A 205 -5.00 18.14 -11.25
CA LYS A 205 -5.09 19.38 -10.44
C LYS A 205 -6.07 20.40 -11.00
N GLU A 206 -6.25 20.43 -12.31
CA GLU A 206 -7.21 21.32 -12.99
C GLU A 206 -8.68 20.94 -12.78
N ARG A 207 -8.96 19.76 -12.21
CA ARG A 207 -10.33 19.37 -11.79
C ARG A 207 -10.87 20.27 -10.68
N THR A 208 -10.00 20.94 -9.93
CA THR A 208 -10.36 21.90 -8.88
C THR A 208 -9.82 23.29 -9.23
N PRO A 209 -10.51 24.38 -8.87
CA PRO A 209 -9.97 25.72 -9.07
C PRO A 209 -8.62 25.90 -8.34
N ALA A 210 -7.72 26.69 -8.95
CA ALA A 210 -6.45 27.03 -8.30
C ALA A 210 -6.72 27.90 -7.07
N PRO A 211 -6.13 27.59 -5.91
CA PRO A 211 -6.23 28.49 -4.75
C PRO A 211 -5.47 29.79 -5.01
N ALA A 212 -5.95 30.88 -4.43
CA ALA A 212 -5.21 32.13 -4.42
C ALA A 212 -3.93 32.00 -3.57
N LEU A 213 -2.82 32.55 -4.07
CA LEU A 213 -1.55 32.57 -3.35
C LEU A 213 -1.40 33.89 -2.55
N PRO A 214 -0.78 33.88 -1.37
CA PRO A 214 -0.33 32.71 -0.61
C PRO A 214 -1.49 31.87 -0.07
N VAL A 215 -1.29 30.53 0.00
CA VAL A 215 -2.31 29.60 0.49
C VAL A 215 -1.82 28.85 1.75
N GLN A 216 -2.71 28.69 2.73
CA GLN A 216 -2.50 27.83 3.88
C GLN A 216 -2.88 26.40 3.50
N GLU A 217 -1.93 25.50 3.59
CA GLU A 217 -2.12 24.07 3.29
C GLU A 217 -1.89 23.24 4.55
N ALA A 218 -2.67 22.16 4.70
CA ALA A 218 -2.38 21.17 5.73
C ALA A 218 -1.01 20.54 5.48
N LEU A 219 -0.28 20.26 6.55
CA LEU A 219 1.07 19.67 6.50
C LEU A 219 1.06 18.32 5.78
N LEU A 220 0.05 17.48 6.10
CA LEU A 220 -0.26 16.24 5.40
C LEU A 220 -1.76 16.23 5.10
N ALA A 221 -2.13 15.91 3.88
CA ALA A 221 -3.53 15.77 3.50
C ALA A 221 -3.66 14.86 2.27
N ASP A 222 -4.74 14.10 2.24
CA ASP A 222 -5.22 13.50 1.01
C ASP A 222 -5.91 14.60 0.18
N LYS A 223 -5.48 14.73 -1.06
CA LYS A 223 -6.07 15.66 -2.02
C LYS A 223 -6.76 14.90 -3.14
N PRO A 224 -7.84 15.44 -3.75
CA PRO A 224 -8.53 14.77 -4.85
C PRO A 224 -7.61 14.38 -6.01
N GLU A 225 -6.60 15.19 -6.29
CA GLU A 225 -5.61 14.92 -7.33
C GLU A 225 -4.63 13.77 -7.02
N HIS A 226 -4.59 13.30 -5.75
CA HIS A 226 -3.82 12.12 -5.35
C HIS A 226 -4.57 10.81 -5.64
N ILE A 227 -5.89 10.90 -5.91
CA ILE A 227 -6.73 9.73 -6.17
C ILE A 227 -6.69 9.41 -7.66
N PHE A 228 -6.24 8.21 -7.99
CA PHE A 228 -6.27 7.67 -9.35
C PHE A 228 -7.54 6.87 -9.55
N GLU A 229 -8.44 7.35 -10.42
CA GLU A 229 -9.61 6.58 -10.84
C GLU A 229 -9.20 5.56 -11.90
N ARG A 230 -9.25 4.27 -11.55
CA ARG A 230 -9.02 3.18 -12.51
C ARG A 230 -10.09 3.21 -13.59
N GLN A 231 -9.66 3.34 -14.83
CA GLN A 231 -10.54 3.19 -15.99
C GLN A 231 -10.92 1.71 -16.20
N ALA A 232 -11.99 1.43 -16.95
CA ALA A 232 -12.44 0.05 -17.19
C ALA A 232 -11.33 -0.83 -17.80
N ARG A 233 -10.46 -0.27 -18.65
CA ARG A 233 -9.28 -0.93 -19.24
C ARG A 233 -8.20 -1.32 -18.19
N ASP A 234 -8.19 -0.69 -17.03
CA ASP A 234 -7.22 -0.93 -15.95
C ASP A 234 -7.74 -1.99 -14.97
N ARG A 235 -8.93 -2.56 -15.22
CA ARG A 235 -9.61 -3.56 -14.39
C ARG A 235 -9.53 -4.98 -14.97
N MET A 236 -8.85 -5.15 -16.11
CA MET A 236 -8.63 -6.47 -16.74
C MET A 236 -7.40 -7.14 -16.17
#